data_d392d93c94873306826f94bc5c8177b3
#
_entry.id   d392d93c94873306826f94bc5c8177b3
#
_cell.length_a   1.000
_cell.length_b   1.000
_cell.length_c   1.000
_cell.angle_alpha   90.00
_cell.angle_beta   90.00
_cell.angle_gamma   90.00
#
_symmetry.space_group_name_H-M   'P 1'
#
loop_
_entity.id
_entity.type
_entity.pdbx_description
1 polymer ?
#
loop_
_entity_poly.entity_id
_entity_poly.type
_entity_poly.pdbx_seq_one_letter_code
_entity_poly.pdbx_strand_id
1 'polypeptide(L)'
;MQMAVICGAIANGGKTKEPYMIKDGSILGVLGLGGSDSTNELFSGSTAAALDDMMRFTMTDYYGDDLFGGLTVCAKTGTAEVGEDKGPNGWMVGYAKDEDCPLAFACVVEDSGFGFTYAGPV
;
A
#
# COMPACT_ATOMS: atom_id res chain seq x y z
N MET A 1 2.01 8.72 0.87
CA MET A 1 2.42 8.37 -0.51
C MET A 1 3.50 7.29 -0.55
N GLN A 2 4.68 7.44 0.08
CA GLN A 2 5.77 6.45 0.01
C GLN A 2 5.35 5.03 0.40
N MET A 3 4.58 4.86 1.46
CA MET A 3 4.10 3.53 1.91
C MET A 3 3.20 2.85 0.88
N ALA A 4 2.32 3.61 0.21
CA ALA A 4 1.50 3.07 -0.87
C ALA A 4 2.35 2.63 -2.08
N VAL A 5 3.41 3.38 -2.41
CA VAL A 5 4.38 3.01 -3.46
C VAL A 5 5.10 1.71 -3.12
N ILE A 6 5.54 1.54 -1.87
CA ILE A 6 6.18 0.30 -1.40
C ILE A 6 5.21 -0.89 -1.49
N CYS A 7 3.96 -0.71 -1.04
CA CYS A 7 2.93 -1.74 -1.17
C CYS A 7 2.64 -2.09 -2.63
N GLY A 8 2.54 -1.09 -3.50
CA GLY A 8 2.40 -1.30 -4.94
C GLY A 8 3.59 -2.04 -5.56
N ALA A 9 4.81 -1.79 -5.06
CA ALA A 9 5.99 -2.53 -5.51
C ALA A 9 5.97 -4.00 -5.07
N ILE A 10 5.47 -4.31 -3.85
CA ILE A 10 5.28 -5.69 -3.40
C ILE A 10 4.29 -6.40 -4.32
N ALA A 11 3.12 -5.80 -4.56
CA ALA A 11 2.09 -6.32 -5.46
C ALA A 11 2.62 -6.56 -6.90
N ASN A 12 3.60 -5.78 -7.33
CA ASN A 12 4.19 -5.82 -8.69
C ASN A 12 5.56 -6.51 -8.74
N GLY A 13 5.77 -7.51 -7.88
CA GLY A 13 6.97 -8.35 -7.90
C GLY A 13 8.29 -7.61 -7.64
N GLY A 14 8.26 -6.57 -6.79
CA GLY A 14 9.42 -5.76 -6.41
C GLY A 14 9.68 -4.54 -7.29
N LYS A 15 8.82 -4.30 -8.28
CA LYS A 15 8.98 -3.23 -9.27
C LYS A 15 7.99 -2.09 -9.01
N THR A 16 8.44 -0.86 -9.20
CA THR A 16 7.62 0.34 -9.07
C THR A 16 7.84 1.30 -10.22
N LYS A 17 6.84 2.13 -10.47
CA LYS A 17 6.95 3.33 -11.32
C LYS A 17 6.98 4.57 -10.43
N GLU A 18 7.53 5.65 -10.93
CA GLU A 18 7.51 6.93 -10.23
C GLU A 18 6.06 7.41 -10.07
N PRO A 19 5.60 7.71 -8.83
CA PRO A 19 4.24 8.15 -8.61
C PRO A 19 4.03 9.57 -9.15
N TYR A 20 2.88 9.82 -9.76
CA TYR A 20 2.48 11.15 -10.21
C TYR A 20 1.06 11.47 -9.73
N MET A 21 0.81 12.73 -9.38
CA MET A 21 -0.51 13.19 -8.94
C MET A 21 -1.36 13.73 -10.08
N ILE A 22 -0.72 14.29 -11.11
CA ILE A 22 -1.39 14.88 -12.27
C ILE A 22 -0.78 14.22 -13.51
N LYS A 23 -1.64 13.58 -14.31
CA LYS A 23 -1.23 13.16 -15.65
C LYS A 23 -1.09 14.41 -16.49
N ASP A 24 0.13 14.75 -16.87
CA ASP A 24 0.39 15.90 -17.73
C ASP A 24 -0.43 15.75 -19.02
N GLY A 25 -1.41 16.66 -19.18
CA GLY A 25 -2.25 16.74 -20.38
C GLY A 25 -1.55 17.39 -21.57
N SER A 26 -0.23 17.57 -21.51
CA SER A 26 0.56 18.04 -22.64
C SER A 26 0.45 17.09 -23.83
N ILE A 27 0.58 17.61 -25.04
CA ILE A 27 0.64 16.81 -26.27
C ILE A 27 1.72 15.71 -26.15
N LEU A 28 2.83 15.97 -25.45
CA LEU A 28 3.88 15.01 -25.16
C LEU A 28 3.42 13.85 -24.28
N GLY A 29 2.56 14.12 -23.27
CA GLY A 29 1.95 13.07 -22.43
C GLY A 29 0.95 12.21 -23.21
N VAL A 30 0.16 12.82 -24.08
CA VAL A 30 -0.79 12.09 -24.96
C VAL A 30 -0.07 11.23 -26.00
N LEU A 31 1.10 11.66 -26.47
CA LEU A 31 1.94 10.90 -27.41
C LEU A 31 2.83 9.84 -26.73
N GLY A 32 2.70 9.66 -25.39
CA GLY A 32 3.53 8.72 -24.63
C GLY A 32 5.01 9.15 -24.49
N LEU A 33 5.33 10.40 -24.82
CA LEU A 33 6.68 10.95 -24.77
C LEU A 33 6.96 11.73 -23.48
N GLY A 34 5.95 11.91 -22.63
CA GLY A 34 6.03 12.64 -21.37
C GLY A 34 5.69 11.71 -20.19
N GLY A 35 6.69 11.17 -19.61
CA GLY A 35 6.65 10.28 -18.46
C GLY A 35 7.69 9.20 -18.62
N SER A 36 8.60 9.08 -17.67
CA SER A 36 9.54 7.96 -17.66
C SER A 36 8.73 6.70 -17.40
N ASP A 37 8.53 5.86 -18.42
CA ASP A 37 8.02 4.49 -18.27
C ASP A 37 9.08 3.57 -17.61
N SER A 38 10.12 4.17 -17.02
CA SER A 38 11.15 3.46 -16.31
C SER A 38 10.55 2.79 -15.07
N THR A 39 10.53 1.48 -15.13
CA THR A 39 10.22 0.66 -13.96
C THR A 39 11.51 0.48 -13.16
N ASN A 40 11.49 0.93 -11.91
CA ASN A 40 12.62 0.76 -11.00
C ASN A 40 12.39 -0.50 -10.16
N GLU A 41 13.39 -1.35 -10.04
CA GLU A 41 13.38 -2.48 -9.12
C GLU A 41 13.80 -1.98 -7.73
N LEU A 42 12.91 -2.07 -6.74
CA LEU A 42 13.18 -1.74 -5.34
C LEU A 42 13.78 -2.92 -4.58
N PHE A 43 13.33 -4.13 -4.89
CA PHE A 43 13.81 -5.37 -4.30
C PHE A 43 13.47 -6.56 -5.22
N SER A 44 14.10 -7.71 -4.98
CA SER A 44 13.93 -8.89 -5.83
C SER A 44 12.50 -9.44 -5.80
N GLY A 45 12.10 -10.12 -6.88
CA GLY A 45 10.81 -10.79 -6.94
C GLY A 45 10.62 -11.84 -5.83
N SER A 46 11.68 -12.50 -5.38
CA SER A 46 11.61 -13.44 -4.26
C SER A 46 11.34 -12.73 -2.93
N THR A 47 11.91 -11.54 -2.72
CA THR A 47 11.60 -10.70 -1.55
C THR A 47 10.15 -10.22 -1.60
N ALA A 48 9.67 -9.80 -2.77
CA ALA A 48 8.28 -9.39 -2.97
C ALA A 48 7.31 -10.54 -2.64
N ALA A 49 7.58 -11.76 -3.13
CA ALA A 49 6.76 -12.93 -2.85
C ALA A 49 6.71 -13.26 -1.35
N ALA A 50 7.85 -13.21 -0.66
CA ALA A 50 7.90 -13.45 0.78
C ALA A 50 7.11 -12.40 1.58
N LEU A 51 7.17 -11.12 1.17
CA LEU A 51 6.38 -10.04 1.79
C LEU A 51 4.87 -10.21 1.49
N ASP A 52 4.51 -10.60 0.27
CA ASP A 52 3.13 -10.92 -0.12
C ASP A 52 2.55 -12.00 0.77
N ASP A 53 3.25 -13.13 0.94
CA ASP A 53 2.83 -14.23 1.79
C ASP A 53 2.65 -13.80 3.25
N MET A 54 3.59 -13.04 3.81
CA MET A 54 3.51 -12.54 5.18
C MET A 54 2.35 -11.55 5.38
N MET A 55 2.14 -10.64 4.44
CA MET A 55 1.03 -9.67 4.51
C MET A 55 -0.31 -10.36 4.31
N ARG A 56 -0.39 -11.36 3.44
CA ARG A 56 -1.59 -12.16 3.26
C ARG A 56 -1.91 -12.98 4.52
N PHE A 57 -0.92 -13.65 5.08
CA PHE A 57 -1.06 -14.39 6.35
C PHE A 57 -1.60 -13.48 7.47
N THR A 58 -1.12 -12.24 7.55
CA THR A 58 -1.61 -11.28 8.54
C THR A 58 -3.11 -11.03 8.38
N MET A 59 -3.60 -10.95 7.15
CA MET A 59 -5.03 -10.75 6.88
C MET A 59 -5.87 -11.99 7.22
N THR A 60 -5.45 -13.18 6.76
CA THR A 60 -6.22 -14.41 6.97
C THR A 60 -6.27 -14.86 8.41
N ASP A 61 -5.17 -14.73 9.14
CA ASP A 61 -5.01 -15.35 10.47
C ASP A 61 -5.25 -14.39 11.64
N TYR A 62 -5.14 -13.07 11.42
CA TYR A 62 -5.27 -12.09 12.51
C TYR A 62 -6.44 -11.13 12.34
N TYR A 63 -6.75 -10.66 11.12
CA TYR A 63 -7.73 -9.60 10.91
C TYR A 63 -9.04 -10.08 10.27
N GLY A 64 -8.97 -11.09 9.42
CA GLY A 64 -10.10 -11.57 8.63
C GLY A 64 -10.33 -10.78 7.33
N ASP A 65 -10.80 -11.47 6.30
CA ASP A 65 -11.09 -10.89 4.99
C ASP A 65 -12.43 -10.13 4.91
N ASP A 66 -13.31 -10.32 5.89
CA ASP A 66 -14.67 -9.78 5.88
C ASP A 66 -14.72 -8.25 5.85
N LEU A 67 -13.63 -7.59 6.29
CA LEU A 67 -13.52 -6.12 6.34
C LEU A 67 -13.47 -5.47 4.95
N PHE A 68 -13.09 -6.20 3.91
CA PHE A 68 -12.79 -5.62 2.60
C PHE A 68 -13.80 -6.02 1.50
N GLY A 69 -15.02 -6.35 1.89
CA GLY A 69 -16.13 -6.55 0.93
C GLY A 69 -15.89 -7.66 -0.10
N GLY A 70 -15.07 -8.65 0.22
CA GLY A 70 -14.75 -9.77 -0.65
C GLY A 70 -13.49 -9.61 -1.48
N LEU A 71 -12.76 -8.50 -1.33
CA LEU A 71 -11.44 -8.31 -1.95
C LEU A 71 -10.38 -9.15 -1.23
N THR A 72 -9.45 -9.68 -2.00
CA THR A 72 -8.27 -10.39 -1.49
C THR A 72 -7.18 -9.37 -1.13
N VAL A 73 -7.12 -8.97 0.13
CA VAL A 73 -6.20 -7.94 0.59
C VAL A 73 -4.97 -8.53 1.25
N CYS A 74 -3.81 -7.96 0.95
CA CYS A 74 -2.56 -8.13 1.66
C CYS A 74 -2.24 -6.84 2.42
N ALA A 75 -2.18 -6.88 3.75
CA ALA A 75 -1.97 -5.67 4.52
C ALA A 75 -1.13 -5.89 5.79
N LYS A 76 -0.63 -4.78 6.31
CA LYS A 76 0.08 -4.71 7.60
C LYS A 76 -0.33 -3.45 8.34
N THR A 77 -0.62 -3.60 9.62
CA THR A 77 -0.88 -2.49 10.52
C THR A 77 0.39 -2.05 11.24
N GLY A 78 0.37 -0.82 11.71
CA GLY A 78 1.41 -0.24 12.54
C GLY A 78 0.81 0.70 13.57
N THR A 79 1.55 0.91 14.65
CA THR A 79 1.21 1.90 15.67
C THR A 79 2.49 2.68 15.95
N ALA A 80 2.48 3.97 15.63
CA ALA A 80 3.66 4.83 15.71
C ALA A 80 3.50 5.85 16.83
N GLU A 81 4.33 5.76 17.84
CA GLU A 81 4.42 6.76 18.91
C GLU A 81 5.01 8.06 18.36
N VAL A 82 4.38 9.20 18.64
CA VAL A 82 4.74 10.51 18.05
C VAL A 82 5.15 11.56 19.07
N GLY A 83 5.20 11.22 20.36
CA GLY A 83 5.60 12.10 21.46
C GLY A 83 4.90 11.77 22.75
N GLU A 84 5.32 12.44 23.85
CA GLU A 84 4.81 12.17 25.20
C GLU A 84 3.40 12.73 25.44
N ASP A 85 3.01 13.78 24.68
CA ASP A 85 1.73 14.50 24.86
C ASP A 85 0.66 14.14 23.82
N LYS A 86 0.91 13.15 22.96
CA LYS A 86 -0.03 12.72 21.91
C LYS A 86 -0.22 11.22 21.92
N GLY A 87 -1.42 10.77 21.58
CA GLY A 87 -1.67 9.38 21.31
C GLY A 87 -0.88 8.91 20.06
N PRO A 88 -0.64 7.59 19.93
CA PRO A 88 0.06 7.06 18.78
C PRO A 88 -0.76 7.19 17.51
N ASN A 89 -0.08 7.26 16.37
CA ASN A 89 -0.74 7.21 15.07
C ASN A 89 -0.97 5.76 14.65
N GLY A 90 -2.24 5.42 14.38
CA GLY A 90 -2.64 4.13 13.83
C GLY A 90 -2.43 4.07 12.32
N TRP A 91 -1.72 3.05 11.83
CA TRP A 91 -1.41 2.86 10.42
C TRP A 91 -2.00 1.55 9.89
N MET A 92 -2.44 1.57 8.64
CA MET A 92 -2.67 0.38 7.84
C MET A 92 -2.19 0.63 6.40
N VAL A 93 -1.39 -0.29 5.89
CA VAL A 93 -0.84 -0.22 4.54
C VAL A 93 -1.04 -1.56 3.85
N GLY A 94 -1.31 -1.55 2.56
CA GLY A 94 -1.58 -2.78 1.84
C GLY A 94 -1.92 -2.59 0.38
N TYR A 95 -2.45 -3.66 -0.21
CA TYR A 95 -2.93 -3.69 -1.59
C TYR A 95 -3.95 -4.82 -1.78
N ALA A 96 -4.82 -4.65 -2.77
CA ALA A 96 -5.71 -5.71 -3.26
C ALA A 96 -5.02 -6.52 -4.36
N LYS A 97 -5.25 -7.85 -4.35
CA LYS A 97 -4.71 -8.79 -5.36
C LYS A 97 -5.66 -8.99 -6.55
N ASP A 98 -6.87 -8.47 -6.44
CA ASP A 98 -7.92 -8.67 -7.43
C ASP A 98 -7.62 -7.85 -8.69
N GLU A 99 -7.71 -8.49 -9.87
CA GLU A 99 -7.37 -7.86 -11.15
C GLU A 99 -8.27 -6.69 -11.51
N ASP A 100 -9.51 -6.71 -11.07
CA ASP A 100 -10.51 -5.65 -11.25
C ASP A 100 -10.38 -4.52 -10.22
N CYS A 101 -9.55 -4.70 -9.20
CA CYS A 101 -9.25 -3.70 -8.18
C CYS A 101 -7.74 -3.58 -7.87
N PRO A 102 -6.90 -3.18 -8.84
CA PRO A 102 -5.43 -3.10 -8.65
C PRO A 102 -5.06 -1.86 -7.83
N LEU A 103 -5.35 -1.88 -6.54
CA LEU A 103 -5.18 -0.75 -5.64
C LEU A 103 -4.14 -1.04 -4.57
N ALA A 104 -3.17 -0.13 -4.39
CA ALA A 104 -2.31 -0.08 -3.21
C ALA A 104 -2.67 1.13 -2.36
N PHE A 105 -2.71 0.96 -1.05
CA PHE A 105 -3.16 1.99 -0.13
C PHE A 105 -2.24 2.17 1.08
N ALA A 106 -2.34 3.34 1.68
CA ALA A 106 -1.78 3.65 2.99
C ALA A 106 -2.74 4.58 3.73
N CYS A 107 -3.25 4.12 4.85
CA CYS A 107 -4.12 4.86 5.75
C CYS A 107 -3.36 5.20 7.03
N VAL A 108 -3.54 6.42 7.52
CA VAL A 108 -3.05 6.84 8.83
C VAL A 108 -4.16 7.60 9.55
N VAL A 109 -4.39 7.25 10.81
CA VAL A 109 -5.28 8.00 11.71
C VAL A 109 -4.40 8.54 12.84
N GLU A 110 -4.30 9.86 12.89
CA GLU A 110 -3.45 10.55 13.87
C GLU A 110 -4.11 10.54 15.26
N ASP A 111 -3.27 10.51 16.30
CA ASP A 111 -3.69 10.62 17.70
C ASP A 111 -4.83 9.63 18.08
N SER A 112 -4.73 8.38 17.61
CA SER A 112 -5.84 7.43 17.64
C SER A 112 -5.61 6.17 18.46
N GLY A 113 -4.42 5.58 18.41
CA GLY A 113 -4.10 4.32 19.08
C GLY A 113 -3.74 3.18 18.13
N PHE A 114 -4.23 1.97 18.39
CA PHE A 114 -3.83 0.78 17.62
C PHE A 114 -4.28 0.82 16.15
N GLY A 115 -3.33 0.60 15.24
CA GLY A 115 -3.54 0.70 13.80
C GLY A 115 -4.71 -0.11 13.27
N PHE A 116 -4.90 -1.36 13.71
CA PHE A 116 -6.03 -2.17 13.25
C PHE A 116 -7.38 -1.59 13.68
N THR A 117 -7.48 -1.12 14.91
CA THR A 117 -8.75 -0.62 15.47
C THR A 117 -9.22 0.68 14.81
N TYR A 118 -8.28 1.55 14.42
CA TYR A 118 -8.59 2.89 13.93
C TYR A 118 -8.35 3.07 12.42
N ALA A 119 -7.28 2.51 11.87
CA ALA A 119 -6.97 2.62 10.44
C ALA A 119 -7.56 1.48 9.59
N GLY A 120 -7.90 0.35 10.21
CA GLY A 120 -8.52 -0.78 9.51
C GLY A 120 -9.92 -0.50 8.96
N PRO A 121 -10.83 0.20 9.70
CA PRO A 121 -12.19 0.49 9.24
C PRO A 121 -12.28 1.63 8.21
N VAL A 122 -11.21 2.41 7.96
CA VAL A 122 -11.16 3.54 7.01
C VAL A 122 -10.93 3.06 5.60
#